data_a7ef797f84bb8a2f8f23f05f7407b8e9
#
_entry.id   a7ef797f84bb8a2f8f23f05f7407b8e9
#
_cell.length_a   1.000
_cell.length_b   1.000
_cell.length_c   1.000
_cell.angle_alpha   90.00
_cell.angle_beta   90.00
_cell.angle_gamma   90.00
#
_symmetry.space_group_name_H-M   'P 1'
#
loop_
_entity.id
_entity.type
_entity.pdbx_description
1 polymer ?
#
loop_
_entity_poly.entity_id
_entity_poly.type
_entity_poly.pdbx_seq_one_letter_code
_entity_poly.pdbx_strand_id
1 'polypeptide(L)'
;TAAQVEAALREQVARIAKEGGSEAELNRVKTQWVASEVYKRDSVMGQAQELGHYWIQGLPLDADGQLSERLGGVTAAQVQAVAQKYFGDDQLTVATLLPQPRDPNARPRVAPLDARH
;
A
#
# COMPACT_ATOMS: atom_id res chain seq x y z
N THR A 1 -17.07 -10.14 10.24
CA THR A 1 -17.95 -9.63 9.16
C THR A 1 -17.28 -8.47 8.44
N ALA A 2 -17.73 -8.15 7.21
CA ALA A 2 -17.22 -7.00 6.45
C ALA A 2 -17.36 -5.69 7.24
N ALA A 3 -18.49 -5.49 7.91
CA ALA A 3 -18.71 -4.30 8.72
C ALA A 3 -17.74 -4.18 9.91
N GLN A 4 -17.36 -5.29 10.54
CA GLN A 4 -16.36 -5.28 11.62
C GLN A 4 -14.96 -4.90 11.10
N VAL A 5 -14.59 -5.40 9.93
CA VAL A 5 -13.31 -5.06 9.30
C VAL A 5 -13.30 -3.57 8.91
N GLU A 6 -14.37 -3.08 8.29
CA GLU A 6 -14.51 -1.67 7.96
C GLU A 6 -14.39 -0.79 9.21
N ALA A 7 -15.13 -1.10 10.27
CA ALA A 7 -15.08 -0.34 11.52
C ALA A 7 -13.66 -0.30 12.10
N ALA A 8 -12.97 -1.44 12.14
CA ALA A 8 -11.61 -1.52 12.65
C ALA A 8 -10.61 -0.71 11.82
N LEU A 9 -10.74 -0.74 10.48
CA LEU A 9 -9.88 0.07 9.59
C LEU A 9 -10.12 1.58 9.80
N ARG A 10 -11.39 1.99 9.87
CA ARG A 10 -11.77 3.40 10.13
C ARG A 10 -11.23 3.87 11.48
N GLU A 11 -11.33 3.04 12.52
CA GLU A 11 -10.81 3.35 13.84
C GLU A 11 -9.30 3.61 13.81
N GLN A 12 -8.52 2.79 13.10
CA GLN A 12 -7.07 2.99 12.98
C GLN A 12 -6.72 4.28 12.24
N VAL A 13 -7.42 4.60 11.16
CA VAL A 13 -7.21 5.85 10.43
C VAL A 13 -7.59 7.05 11.30
N ALA A 14 -8.74 7.01 11.98
CA ALA A 14 -9.19 8.05 12.89
C ALA A 14 -8.21 8.26 14.05
N ARG A 15 -7.62 7.18 14.59
CA ARG A 15 -6.57 7.26 15.62
C ARG A 15 -5.37 8.05 15.13
N ILE A 16 -4.87 7.74 13.93
CA ILE A 16 -3.73 8.47 13.35
C ILE A 16 -4.08 9.94 13.11
N ALA A 17 -5.28 10.23 12.60
CA ALA A 17 -5.71 11.59 12.37
C ALA A 17 -5.85 12.40 13.68
N LYS A 18 -6.33 11.78 14.75
CA LYS A 18 -6.58 12.43 16.04
C LYS A 18 -5.33 12.53 16.92
N GLU A 19 -4.58 11.45 17.03
CA GLU A 19 -3.50 11.28 18.01
C GLU A 19 -2.10 11.34 17.36
N GLY A 20 -2.04 11.18 16.03
CA GLY A 20 -0.79 10.95 15.33
C GLY A 20 -0.28 9.52 15.51
N GLY A 21 0.85 9.23 14.87
CA GLY A 21 1.61 8.00 15.09
C GLY A 21 2.82 8.28 15.98
N SER A 22 3.31 7.26 16.68
CA SER A 22 4.57 7.40 17.41
C SER A 22 5.76 7.42 16.46
N GLU A 23 6.85 8.08 16.86
CA GLU A 23 8.11 8.06 16.11
C GLU A 23 8.65 6.63 15.95
N ALA A 24 8.42 5.75 16.92
CA ALA A 24 8.83 4.34 16.84
C ALA A 24 8.05 3.59 15.73
N GLU A 25 6.73 3.82 15.61
CA GLU A 25 5.91 3.25 14.53
C GLU A 25 6.37 3.79 13.16
N LEU A 26 6.58 5.09 13.06
CA LEU A 26 7.05 5.72 11.82
C LEU A 26 8.42 5.17 11.39
N ASN A 27 9.37 5.07 12.31
CA ASN A 27 10.69 4.54 12.02
C ASN A 27 10.64 3.06 11.60
N ARG A 28 9.79 2.26 12.23
CA ARG A 28 9.56 0.87 11.81
C ARG A 28 9.03 0.79 10.38
N VAL A 29 8.05 1.61 10.01
CA VAL A 29 7.49 1.65 8.66
C VAL A 29 8.53 2.10 7.64
N LYS A 30 9.33 3.13 7.95
CA LYS A 30 10.43 3.57 7.09
C LYS A 30 11.46 2.46 6.86
N THR A 31 11.83 1.74 7.91
CA THR A 31 12.76 0.61 7.80
C THR A 31 12.20 -0.50 6.94
N GLN A 32 10.91 -0.84 7.11
CA GLN A 32 10.24 -1.84 6.28
C GLN A 32 10.17 -1.41 4.80
N TRP A 33 9.91 -0.13 4.54
CA TRP A 33 9.92 0.41 3.18
C TRP A 33 11.27 0.24 2.52
N VAL A 34 12.34 0.72 3.17
CA VAL A 34 13.71 0.61 2.65
C VAL A 34 14.10 -0.85 2.39
N ALA A 35 13.76 -1.76 3.31
CA ALA A 35 14.01 -3.18 3.13
C ALA A 35 13.26 -3.73 1.90
N SER A 36 12.00 -3.34 1.71
CA SER A 36 11.21 -3.74 0.55
C SER A 36 11.83 -3.27 -0.77
N GLU A 37 12.33 -2.04 -0.82
CA GLU A 37 13.02 -1.50 -2.00
C GLU A 37 14.31 -2.26 -2.34
N VAL A 38 15.03 -2.70 -1.32
CA VAL A 38 16.23 -3.54 -1.52
C VAL A 38 15.85 -4.89 -2.11
N TYR A 39 14.82 -5.55 -1.55
CA TYR A 39 14.36 -6.86 -2.04
C TYR A 39 13.75 -6.83 -3.44
N LYS A 40 13.09 -5.74 -3.83
CA LYS A 40 12.59 -5.59 -5.20
C LYS A 40 13.69 -5.72 -6.26
N ARG A 41 14.93 -5.34 -5.92
CA ARG A 41 16.07 -5.38 -6.85
C ARG A 41 16.50 -6.78 -7.25
N ASP A 42 16.04 -7.81 -6.56
CA ASP A 42 16.34 -9.21 -6.91
C ASP A 42 15.61 -9.67 -8.18
N SER A 43 14.53 -8.97 -8.57
CA SER A 43 13.78 -9.30 -9.77
C SER A 43 14.18 -8.42 -10.95
N VAL A 44 14.91 -9.00 -11.91
CA VAL A 44 15.27 -8.30 -13.16
C VAL A 44 14.05 -7.83 -13.95
N MET A 45 13.01 -8.67 -14.02
CA MET A 45 11.75 -8.31 -14.68
C MET A 45 11.04 -7.17 -13.93
N GLY A 46 11.02 -7.23 -12.59
CA GLY A 46 10.47 -6.17 -11.76
C GLY A 46 11.16 -4.83 -12.01
N GLN A 47 12.48 -4.81 -12.05
CA GLN A 47 13.25 -3.60 -12.36
C GLN A 47 12.96 -3.07 -13.77
N ALA A 48 12.87 -3.95 -14.77
CA ALA A 48 12.55 -3.53 -16.14
C ALA A 48 11.14 -2.91 -16.24
N GLN A 49 10.15 -3.49 -15.57
CA GLN A 49 8.79 -2.95 -15.52
C GLN A 49 8.75 -1.58 -14.82
N GLU A 50 9.47 -1.42 -13.74
CA GLU A 50 9.53 -0.18 -12.96
C GLU A 50 10.18 0.96 -13.77
N LEU A 51 11.33 0.70 -14.40
CA LEU A 51 11.97 1.65 -15.29
C LEU A 51 11.09 2.04 -16.49
N GLY A 52 10.40 1.06 -17.09
CA GLY A 52 9.43 1.31 -18.16
C GLY A 52 8.26 2.19 -17.70
N HIS A 53 7.78 1.98 -16.48
CA HIS A 53 6.72 2.77 -15.87
C HIS A 53 7.16 4.22 -15.63
N TYR A 54 8.36 4.44 -15.09
CA TYR A 54 8.91 5.79 -14.91
C TYR A 54 9.08 6.51 -16.24
N TRP A 55 9.59 5.81 -17.24
CA TRP A 55 9.75 6.37 -18.57
C TRP A 55 8.43 6.86 -19.17
N ILE A 56 7.38 6.04 -19.12
CA ILE A 56 6.04 6.37 -19.65
C ILE A 56 5.43 7.56 -18.90
N GLN A 57 5.66 7.67 -17.59
CA GLN A 57 5.15 8.76 -16.78
C GLN A 57 6.01 10.02 -16.81
N GLY A 58 7.14 10.01 -17.50
CA GLY A 58 8.07 11.14 -17.51
C GLY A 58 8.78 11.37 -16.19
N LEU A 59 8.88 10.34 -15.34
CA LEU A 59 9.61 10.38 -14.08
C LEU A 59 11.10 10.11 -14.32
N PRO A 60 11.99 10.59 -13.43
CA PRO A 60 13.40 10.23 -13.44
C PRO A 60 13.57 8.72 -13.25
N LEU A 61 14.58 8.12 -13.90
CA LEU A 61 14.85 6.69 -13.76
C LEU A 61 15.36 6.30 -12.35
N ASP A 62 15.79 7.27 -11.56
CA ASP A 62 16.18 7.14 -10.15
C ASP A 62 15.06 7.55 -9.16
N ALA A 63 13.82 7.58 -9.62
CA ALA A 63 12.66 8.03 -8.83
C ALA A 63 12.54 7.30 -7.48
N ASP A 64 12.85 6.01 -7.42
CA ASP A 64 12.84 5.25 -6.16
C ASP A 64 13.89 5.72 -5.16
N GLY A 65 15.09 6.04 -5.64
CA GLY A 65 16.14 6.60 -4.80
C GLY A 65 15.71 7.93 -4.18
N GLN A 66 15.17 8.81 -5.00
CA GLN A 66 14.66 10.11 -4.56
C GLN A 66 13.47 9.96 -3.60
N LEU A 67 12.57 9.00 -3.85
CA LEU A 67 11.44 8.73 -2.98
C LEU A 67 11.92 8.23 -1.61
N SER A 68 12.85 7.29 -1.58
CA SER A 68 13.42 6.73 -0.35
C SER A 68 14.11 7.81 0.50
N GLU A 69 14.84 8.71 -0.13
CA GLU A 69 15.47 9.85 0.53
C GLU A 69 14.42 10.79 1.17
N ARG A 70 13.38 11.15 0.39
CA ARG A 70 12.29 12.01 0.88
C ARG A 70 11.51 11.36 2.01
N LEU A 71 11.25 10.05 1.94
CA LEU A 71 10.58 9.31 3.01
C LEU A 71 11.37 9.33 4.32
N GLY A 72 12.71 9.33 4.23
CA GLY A 72 13.56 9.50 5.40
C GLY A 72 13.24 10.77 6.20
N GLY A 73 12.91 11.87 5.51
CA GLY A 73 12.56 13.16 6.11
C GLY A 73 11.11 13.32 6.57
N VAL A 74 10.21 12.36 6.32
CA VAL A 74 8.80 12.44 6.74
C VAL A 74 8.69 12.38 8.26
N THR A 75 7.85 13.24 8.85
CA THR A 75 7.60 13.32 10.29
C THR A 75 6.21 12.78 10.66
N ALA A 76 6.04 12.37 11.92
CA ALA A 76 4.74 11.92 12.43
C ALA A 76 3.67 13.02 12.30
N ALA A 77 4.02 14.27 12.51
CA ALA A 77 3.12 15.40 12.34
C ALA A 77 2.63 15.57 10.89
N GLN A 78 3.50 15.33 9.90
CA GLN A 78 3.11 15.35 8.49
C GLN A 78 2.15 14.20 8.16
N VAL A 79 2.39 13.00 8.69
CA VAL A 79 1.48 11.86 8.51
C VAL A 79 0.10 12.17 9.12
N GLN A 80 0.07 12.74 10.32
CA GLN A 80 -1.18 13.17 10.97
C GLN A 80 -1.93 14.21 10.14
N ALA A 81 -1.24 15.23 9.65
CA ALA A 81 -1.85 16.28 8.82
C ALA A 81 -2.46 15.72 7.52
N VAL A 82 -1.78 14.77 6.87
CA VAL A 82 -2.30 14.08 5.69
C VAL A 82 -3.52 13.24 6.03
N ALA A 83 -3.49 12.51 7.16
CA ALA A 83 -4.62 11.72 7.61
C ALA A 83 -5.86 12.60 7.87
N GLN A 84 -5.69 13.74 8.53
CA GLN A 84 -6.77 14.72 8.78
C GLN A 84 -7.34 15.30 7.49
N LYS A 85 -6.48 15.57 6.50
CA LYS A 85 -6.89 16.25 5.28
C LYS A 85 -7.59 15.35 4.27
N TYR A 86 -7.14 14.10 4.14
CA TYR A 86 -7.51 13.24 3.00
C TYR A 86 -8.31 11.99 3.36
N PHE A 87 -8.42 11.65 4.66
CA PHE A 87 -9.08 10.42 5.08
C PHE A 87 -10.37 10.68 5.86
N GLY A 88 -11.10 11.73 5.47
CA GLY A 88 -12.44 12.02 5.98
C GLY A 88 -13.51 11.13 5.35
N ASP A 89 -14.66 11.06 6.00
CA ASP A 89 -15.82 10.28 5.53
C ASP A 89 -16.36 10.76 4.18
N ASP A 90 -16.19 12.04 3.86
CA ASP A 90 -16.58 12.68 2.61
C ASP A 90 -15.78 12.19 1.39
N GLN A 91 -14.62 11.61 1.62
CA GLN A 91 -13.72 11.10 0.57
C GLN A 91 -13.64 9.56 0.56
N LEU A 92 -14.44 8.91 1.41
CA LEU A 92 -14.38 7.46 1.58
C LEU A 92 -15.28 6.73 0.58
N THR A 93 -14.69 5.77 -0.13
CA THR A 93 -15.43 4.77 -0.90
C THR A 93 -15.22 3.40 -0.29
N VAL A 94 -16.32 2.72 0.05
CA VAL A 94 -16.28 1.35 0.58
C VAL A 94 -16.83 0.39 -0.46
N ALA A 95 -16.06 -0.63 -0.78
CA ALA A 95 -16.48 -1.73 -1.65
C ALA A 95 -16.38 -3.06 -0.89
N THR A 96 -17.48 -3.81 -0.85
CA THR A 96 -17.52 -5.10 -0.16
C THR A 96 -17.72 -6.21 -1.18
N LEU A 97 -16.78 -7.15 -1.25
CA LEU A 97 -16.92 -8.37 -2.03
C LEU A 97 -17.75 -9.38 -1.24
N LEU A 98 -18.95 -9.68 -1.77
CA LEU A 98 -19.82 -10.72 -1.22
C LEU A 98 -19.56 -12.04 -1.94
N PRO A 99 -19.04 -13.07 -1.25
CA PRO A 99 -18.87 -14.39 -1.86
C PRO A 99 -20.22 -14.94 -2.30
N GLN A 100 -20.29 -15.38 -3.55
CA GLN A 100 -21.46 -16.10 -4.05
C GLN A 100 -21.27 -17.61 -3.84
N PRO A 101 -22.36 -18.38 -3.61
CA PRO A 101 -22.27 -19.82 -3.58
C PRO A 101 -21.63 -20.33 -4.87
N ARG A 102 -20.67 -21.23 -4.73
CA ARG A 102 -20.03 -21.84 -5.89
C ARG A 102 -21.00 -22.76 -6.56
N ASP A 103 -21.17 -22.62 -7.88
CA ASP A 103 -21.93 -23.59 -8.69
C ASP A 103 -21.27 -24.98 -8.50
N PRO A 104 -22.01 -25.98 -7.99
CA PRO A 104 -21.49 -27.34 -7.80
C PRO A 104 -20.99 -27.97 -9.11
N ASN A 105 -21.48 -27.52 -10.25
CA ASN A 105 -21.11 -27.98 -11.59
C ASN A 105 -20.05 -27.10 -12.27
N ALA A 106 -19.59 -26.04 -11.61
CA ALA A 106 -18.53 -25.19 -12.17
C ALA A 106 -17.23 -25.98 -12.28
N ARG A 107 -16.66 -26.02 -13.48
CA ARG A 107 -15.35 -26.63 -13.69
C ARG A 107 -14.32 -25.94 -12.78
N PRO A 108 -13.42 -26.70 -12.11
CA PRO A 108 -12.35 -26.11 -11.34
C PRO A 108 -11.56 -25.13 -12.24
N ARG A 109 -11.41 -23.87 -11.80
CA ARG A 109 -10.44 -22.99 -12.45
C ARG A 109 -9.06 -23.60 -12.20
N VAL A 110 -8.46 -24.11 -13.25
CA VAL A 110 -7.04 -24.47 -13.21
C VAL A 110 -6.30 -23.17 -13.03
N ALA A 111 -5.60 -23.02 -11.90
CA ALA A 111 -4.72 -21.87 -11.71
C ALA A 111 -3.69 -21.86 -12.84
N PRO A 112 -3.42 -20.71 -13.47
CA PRO A 112 -2.36 -20.61 -14.45
C PRO A 112 -1.07 -21.18 -13.83
N LEU A 113 -0.32 -21.97 -14.61
CA LEU A 113 0.94 -22.61 -14.17
C LEU A 113 2.00 -21.59 -13.69
N ASP A 114 1.82 -20.31 -14.02
CA ASP A 114 2.72 -19.20 -13.67
C ASP A 114 2.52 -18.65 -12.24
N ALA A 115 1.58 -19.16 -11.45
CA ALA A 115 1.35 -18.71 -10.08
C ALA A 115 2.26 -19.42 -9.04
N ARG A 116 3.32 -20.08 -9.48
CA ARG A 116 4.28 -20.78 -8.61
C ARG A 116 5.69 -20.17 -8.74
N HIS A 117 5.81 -18.87 -8.40
CA HIS A 117 7.13 -18.29 -8.10
C HIS A 117 7.00 -17.29 -6.98
#